data_4166f7efa9b178198e16661e9deb5140
#
_entry.id   4166f7efa9b178198e16661e9deb5140
#
_cell.length_a   1.000
_cell.length_b   1.000
_cell.length_c   1.000
_cell.angle_alpha   90.00
_cell.angle_beta   90.00
_cell.angle_gamma   90.00
#
_symmetry.space_group_name_H-M   'P 1'
#
loop_
_entity.id
_entity.type
_entity.pdbx_description
1 polymer ?
#
loop_
_entity_poly.entity_id
_entity_poly.type
_entity_poly.pdbx_seq_one_letter_code
_entity_poly.pdbx_strand_id
1 'polypeptide(L)'
;MDKDTFARQVTDLQGGLYRVAASYLRGESDRLDAVSEAIARAWEKRHTLRNESLFRTWITRILIRECVNIQRRQKRSVPVDALPETEIEPEDERIAALREALAQLPQRQRTMTVLHYMEGYDVREVARIMGTTKSAVCAGLSRARARLRASMGEELE
;
A
#
# COMPACT_ATOMS: atom_id res chain seq x y z
N MET A 1 -1.42 -24.66 1.05
CA MET A 1 -2.41 -24.00 0.15
C MET A 1 -2.25 -24.55 -1.26
N ASP A 2 -3.31 -25.02 -1.85
CA ASP A 2 -3.26 -25.52 -3.22
C ASP A 2 -3.33 -24.39 -4.25
N LYS A 3 -3.08 -24.75 -5.51
CA LYS A 3 -3.03 -23.79 -6.63
C LYS A 3 -4.34 -23.02 -6.80
N ASP A 4 -5.46 -23.71 -6.73
CA ASP A 4 -6.77 -23.09 -6.96
C ASP A 4 -7.16 -22.11 -5.85
N THR A 5 -6.92 -22.48 -4.60
CA THR A 5 -7.16 -21.61 -3.44
C THR A 5 -6.25 -20.38 -3.51
N PHE A 6 -4.98 -20.57 -3.83
CA PHE A 6 -4.02 -19.47 -3.99
C PHE A 6 -4.47 -18.49 -5.07
N ALA A 7 -4.79 -19.00 -6.25
CA ALA A 7 -5.21 -18.17 -7.38
C ALA A 7 -6.47 -17.36 -7.06
N ARG A 8 -7.43 -17.98 -6.39
CA ARG A 8 -8.67 -17.31 -5.99
C ARG A 8 -8.42 -16.19 -4.99
N GLN A 9 -7.61 -16.45 -3.96
CA GLN A 9 -7.29 -15.44 -2.97
C GLN A 9 -6.49 -14.27 -3.55
N VAL A 10 -5.54 -14.56 -4.43
CA VAL A 10 -4.78 -13.53 -5.12
C VAL A 10 -5.70 -12.66 -5.98
N THR A 11 -6.60 -13.26 -6.73
CA THR A 11 -7.56 -12.53 -7.55
C THR A 11 -8.42 -11.59 -6.69
N ASP A 12 -8.90 -12.05 -5.54
CA ASP A 12 -9.70 -11.25 -4.63
C ASP A 12 -8.91 -10.09 -4.01
N LEU A 13 -7.62 -10.28 -3.80
CA LEU A 13 -6.76 -9.30 -3.12
C LEU A 13 -6.04 -8.34 -4.06
N GLN A 14 -6.06 -8.60 -5.37
CA GLN A 14 -5.26 -7.86 -6.35
C GLN A 14 -5.44 -6.35 -6.28
N GLY A 15 -6.69 -5.88 -6.23
CA GLY A 15 -7.00 -4.46 -6.13
C GLY A 15 -6.43 -3.81 -4.87
N GLY A 16 -6.56 -4.48 -3.74
CA GLY A 16 -6.02 -4.02 -2.47
C GLY A 16 -4.50 -3.97 -2.47
N LEU A 17 -3.86 -4.99 -3.01
CA LEU A 17 -2.41 -5.03 -3.15
C LEU A 17 -1.90 -3.87 -4.01
N TYR A 18 -2.58 -3.58 -5.11
CA TYR A 18 -2.23 -2.45 -5.97
C TYR A 18 -2.35 -1.11 -5.23
N ARG A 19 -3.43 -0.90 -4.46
CA ARG A 19 -3.61 0.33 -3.67
C ARG A 19 -2.53 0.50 -2.60
N VAL A 20 -2.12 -0.58 -1.96
CA VAL A 20 -1.01 -0.55 -0.99
C VAL A 20 0.30 -0.19 -1.71
N ALA A 21 0.56 -0.80 -2.88
CA ALA A 21 1.73 -0.46 -3.70
C ALA A 21 1.72 1.02 -4.09
N ALA A 22 0.55 1.58 -4.41
CA ALA A 22 0.39 2.99 -4.74
C ALA A 22 0.74 3.93 -3.58
N SER A 23 0.68 3.45 -2.33
CA SER A 23 1.12 4.24 -1.17
C SER A 23 2.65 4.38 -1.08
N TYR A 24 3.39 3.55 -1.80
CA TYR A 24 4.86 3.57 -1.84
C TYR A 24 5.42 4.09 -3.17
N LEU A 25 4.78 3.75 -4.28
CA LEU A 25 5.34 3.91 -5.63
C LEU A 25 4.45 4.82 -6.47
N ARG A 26 5.06 5.75 -7.20
CA ARG A 26 4.34 6.72 -8.02
C ARG A 26 3.95 6.19 -9.40
N GLY A 27 4.81 5.38 -10.01
CA GLY A 27 4.60 4.88 -11.36
C GLY A 27 3.73 3.64 -11.42
N GLU A 28 2.83 3.57 -12.40
CA GLU A 28 1.99 2.39 -12.61
C GLU A 28 2.84 1.13 -12.87
N SER A 29 3.87 1.27 -13.70
CA SER A 29 4.78 0.15 -14.02
C SER A 29 5.43 -0.43 -12.77
N ASP A 30 5.93 0.41 -11.88
CA ASP A 30 6.55 -0.02 -10.62
C ASP A 30 5.54 -0.69 -9.69
N ARG A 31 4.32 -0.18 -9.64
CA ARG A 31 3.24 -0.77 -8.83
C ARG A 31 2.90 -2.17 -9.31
N LEU A 32 2.74 -2.33 -10.61
CA LEU A 32 2.45 -3.64 -11.22
C LEU A 32 3.61 -4.62 -11.01
N ASP A 33 4.85 -4.15 -11.15
CA ASP A 33 6.04 -4.96 -10.90
C ASP A 33 6.08 -5.44 -9.44
N ALA A 34 5.81 -4.55 -8.50
CA ALA A 34 5.79 -4.91 -7.07
C ALA A 34 4.73 -5.96 -6.77
N VAL A 35 3.53 -5.79 -7.30
CA VAL A 35 2.42 -6.74 -7.10
C VAL A 35 2.76 -8.09 -7.73
N SER A 36 3.26 -8.10 -8.97
CA SER A 36 3.63 -9.34 -9.66
C SER A 36 4.74 -10.09 -8.93
N GLU A 37 5.76 -9.38 -8.47
CA GLU A 37 6.86 -9.99 -7.72
C GLU A 37 6.39 -10.53 -6.38
N ALA A 38 5.52 -9.80 -5.70
CA ALA A 38 4.95 -10.25 -4.42
C ALA A 38 4.14 -11.54 -4.59
N ILE A 39 3.35 -11.63 -5.65
CA ILE A 39 2.57 -12.83 -5.96
C ILE A 39 3.50 -14.01 -6.24
N ALA A 40 4.54 -13.80 -7.04
CA ALA A 40 5.52 -14.86 -7.35
C ALA A 40 6.22 -15.36 -6.09
N ARG A 41 6.67 -14.46 -5.23
CA ARG A 41 7.32 -14.82 -3.96
C ARG A 41 6.37 -15.51 -2.99
N ALA A 42 5.12 -15.04 -2.93
CA ALA A 42 4.10 -15.69 -2.11
C ALA A 42 3.86 -17.12 -2.57
N TRP A 43 3.78 -17.35 -3.87
CA TRP A 43 3.63 -18.70 -4.42
C TRP A 43 4.81 -19.61 -4.04
N GLU A 44 6.04 -19.13 -4.21
CA GLU A 44 7.25 -19.87 -3.85
C GLU A 44 7.29 -20.23 -2.37
N LYS A 45 6.84 -19.32 -1.50
CA LYS A 45 6.90 -19.47 -0.04
C LYS A 45 5.60 -19.93 0.59
N ARG A 46 4.59 -20.29 -0.20
CA ARG A 46 3.25 -20.63 0.33
C ARG A 46 3.26 -21.72 1.39
N HIS A 47 4.20 -22.65 1.29
CA HIS A 47 4.36 -23.74 2.26
C HIS A 47 4.84 -23.25 3.64
N THR A 48 5.40 -22.06 3.74
CA THR A 48 5.82 -21.48 5.02
C THR A 48 4.65 -20.87 5.80
N LEU A 49 3.53 -20.62 5.12
CA LEU A 49 2.33 -20.09 5.75
C LEU A 49 1.57 -21.23 6.45
N ARG A 50 1.60 -21.24 7.78
CA ARG A 50 0.97 -22.30 8.58
C ARG A 50 -0.52 -22.10 8.76
N ASN A 51 -0.97 -20.86 8.80
CA ASN A 51 -2.37 -20.52 9.02
C ASN A 51 -2.88 -19.73 7.82
N GLU A 52 -3.70 -20.37 6.97
CA GLU A 52 -4.22 -19.77 5.74
C GLU A 52 -5.12 -18.56 6.00
N SER A 53 -5.69 -18.43 7.20
CA SER A 53 -6.48 -17.25 7.56
C SER A 53 -5.64 -15.99 7.63
N LEU A 54 -4.32 -16.09 7.72
CA LEU A 54 -3.37 -14.98 7.75
C LEU A 54 -2.80 -14.64 6.36
N PHE A 55 -3.29 -15.28 5.30
CA PHE A 55 -2.77 -15.11 3.94
C PHE A 55 -2.78 -13.65 3.51
N ARG A 56 -3.86 -12.94 3.73
CA ARG A 56 -4.01 -11.52 3.35
C ARG A 56 -2.92 -10.65 3.98
N THR A 57 -2.73 -10.76 5.28
CA THR A 57 -1.69 -10.02 6.02
C THR A 57 -0.30 -10.43 5.56
N TRP A 58 -0.09 -11.72 5.37
CA TRP A 58 1.20 -12.29 4.99
C TRP A 58 1.65 -11.81 3.60
N ILE A 59 0.77 -11.88 2.59
CA ILE A 59 1.12 -11.43 1.23
C ILE A 59 1.29 -9.91 1.17
N THR A 60 0.54 -9.16 1.96
CA THR A 60 0.70 -7.69 2.05
C THR A 60 2.07 -7.32 2.60
N ARG A 61 2.58 -8.06 3.58
CA ARG A 61 3.95 -7.87 4.08
C ARG A 61 5.00 -8.15 3.01
N ILE A 62 4.81 -9.19 2.22
CA ILE A 62 5.70 -9.50 1.09
C ILE A 62 5.68 -8.36 0.09
N LEU A 63 4.50 -7.86 -0.25
CA LEU A 63 4.34 -6.73 -1.16
C LEU A 63 5.10 -5.49 -0.68
N ILE A 64 4.95 -5.13 0.59
CA ILE A 64 5.62 -3.94 1.15
C ILE A 64 7.13 -4.07 1.02
N ARG A 65 7.70 -5.24 1.27
CA ARG A 65 9.13 -5.48 1.07
C ARG A 65 9.55 -5.24 -0.39
N GLU A 66 8.74 -5.68 -1.33
CA GLU A 66 9.01 -5.44 -2.75
C GLU A 66 8.96 -3.96 -3.09
N CYS A 67 7.98 -3.23 -2.56
CA CYS A 67 7.89 -1.78 -2.73
C CYS A 67 9.12 -1.06 -2.18
N VAL A 68 9.56 -1.43 -0.98
CA VAL A 68 10.75 -0.86 -0.35
C VAL A 68 12.01 -1.17 -1.18
N ASN A 69 12.12 -2.39 -1.71
CA ASN A 69 13.24 -2.77 -2.57
C ASN A 69 13.30 -1.93 -3.84
N ILE A 70 12.15 -1.67 -4.48
CA ILE A 70 12.06 -0.82 -5.66
C ILE A 70 12.49 0.61 -5.31
N GLN A 71 12.02 1.16 -4.20
CA GLN A 71 12.42 2.49 -3.73
C GLN A 71 13.93 2.60 -3.50
N ARG A 72 14.54 1.59 -2.91
CA ARG A 72 15.98 1.56 -2.68
C ARG A 72 16.76 1.57 -4.00
N ARG A 73 16.29 0.83 -4.99
CA ARG A 73 16.90 0.84 -6.31
C ARG A 73 16.77 2.20 -7.00
N GLN A 74 15.62 2.86 -6.87
CA GLN A 74 15.37 4.18 -7.42
C GLN A 74 16.29 5.24 -6.81
N LYS A 75 16.56 5.16 -5.51
CA LYS A 75 17.47 6.07 -4.83
C LYS A 75 18.92 5.93 -5.29
N ARG A 76 19.30 4.75 -5.76
CA ARG A 76 20.66 4.48 -6.27
C ARG A 76 20.84 4.89 -7.71
N SER A 77 19.77 4.99 -8.46
CA SER A 77 19.82 5.47 -9.84
C SER A 77 19.72 6.99 -9.84
N VAL A 78 20.46 7.62 -10.79
CA VAL A 78 20.34 9.05 -11.04
C VAL A 78 18.85 9.32 -11.36
N PRO A 79 18.22 10.33 -10.75
CA PRO A 79 16.84 10.64 -11.08
C PRO A 79 16.73 10.90 -12.56
N VAL A 80 16.05 10.02 -13.26
CA VAL A 80 15.61 10.28 -14.61
C VAL A 80 14.52 11.33 -14.46
N ASP A 81 14.71 12.46 -15.13
CA ASP A 81 13.76 13.55 -15.12
C ASP A 81 12.34 13.03 -15.32
N ALA A 82 11.48 13.50 -14.44
CA ALA A 82 10.05 13.31 -14.39
C ALA A 82 9.51 12.27 -15.35
N LEU A 83 9.21 11.10 -14.86
CA LEU A 83 8.38 10.14 -15.58
C LEU A 83 7.16 10.88 -16.11
N PRO A 84 6.81 10.69 -17.40
CA PRO A 84 5.59 11.28 -17.91
C PRO A 84 4.45 10.84 -17.01
N GLU A 85 3.74 11.82 -16.49
CA GLU A 85 2.51 11.55 -15.78
C GLU A 85 1.64 10.74 -16.72
N THR A 86 1.30 9.53 -16.33
CA THR A 86 0.27 8.76 -17.00
C THR A 86 -0.98 9.64 -17.07
N GLU A 87 -1.57 9.70 -18.25
CA GLU A 87 -2.84 10.39 -18.42
C GLU A 87 -3.80 9.90 -17.34
N ILE A 88 -4.05 10.78 -16.40
CA ILE A 88 -4.99 10.51 -15.33
C ILE A 88 -6.36 10.68 -15.98
N GLU A 89 -7.17 9.61 -15.94
CA GLU A 89 -8.57 9.74 -16.35
C GLU A 89 -9.23 10.87 -15.55
N PRO A 90 -10.14 11.65 -16.16
CA PRO A 90 -10.78 12.74 -15.44
C PRO A 90 -11.47 12.18 -14.19
N GLU A 91 -10.97 12.55 -13.05
CA GLU A 91 -11.50 12.17 -11.75
C GLU A 91 -12.38 13.31 -11.22
N ASP A 92 -13.31 12.94 -10.33
CA ASP A 92 -14.00 13.89 -9.48
C ASP A 92 -12.94 14.73 -8.74
N GLU A 93 -13.13 16.04 -8.69
CA GLU A 93 -12.21 16.96 -8.00
C GLU A 93 -11.95 16.57 -6.55
N ARG A 94 -12.96 16.00 -5.86
CA ARG A 94 -12.82 15.53 -4.49
C ARG A 94 -11.87 14.34 -4.38
N ILE A 95 -11.96 13.42 -5.32
CA ILE A 95 -11.06 12.24 -5.37
C ILE A 95 -9.64 12.69 -5.68
N ALA A 96 -9.48 13.61 -6.63
CA ALA A 96 -8.18 14.16 -6.97
C ALA A 96 -7.57 14.90 -5.77
N ALA A 97 -8.35 15.69 -5.05
CA ALA A 97 -7.91 16.42 -3.86
C ALA A 97 -7.48 15.44 -2.74
N LEU A 98 -8.25 14.39 -2.52
CA LEU A 98 -7.89 13.36 -1.54
C LEU A 98 -6.59 12.64 -1.92
N ARG A 99 -6.45 12.27 -3.18
CA ARG A 99 -5.24 11.61 -3.68
C ARG A 99 -4.02 12.49 -3.48
N GLU A 100 -4.13 13.78 -3.79
CA GLU A 100 -3.03 14.73 -3.58
C GLU A 100 -2.70 14.89 -2.10
N ALA A 101 -3.72 15.01 -1.24
CA ALA A 101 -3.52 15.11 0.20
C ALA A 101 -2.83 13.87 0.77
N LEU A 102 -3.21 12.68 0.31
CA LEU A 102 -2.54 11.44 0.69
C LEU A 102 -1.08 11.42 0.23
N ALA A 103 -0.82 11.91 -0.99
CA ALA A 103 0.54 11.98 -1.54
C ALA A 103 1.46 12.91 -0.72
N GLN A 104 0.91 13.90 -0.03
CA GLN A 104 1.65 14.83 0.83
C GLN A 104 1.97 14.26 2.21
N LEU A 105 1.30 13.18 2.62
CA LEU A 105 1.60 12.54 3.90
C LEU A 105 3.00 11.91 3.88
N PRO A 106 3.71 11.92 5.03
CA PRO A 106 4.88 11.08 5.17
C PRO A 106 4.50 9.62 4.84
N GLN A 107 5.40 8.91 4.15
CA GLN A 107 5.09 7.59 3.61
C GLN A 107 4.51 6.63 4.64
N ARG A 108 5.08 6.60 5.83
CA ARG A 108 4.61 5.71 6.89
C ARG A 108 3.15 6.00 7.27
N GLN A 109 2.77 7.27 7.41
CA GLN A 109 1.39 7.67 7.69
C GLN A 109 0.47 7.37 6.51
N ARG A 110 0.94 7.57 5.29
CA ARG A 110 0.18 7.26 4.07
C ARG A 110 -0.18 5.78 4.03
N THR A 111 0.79 4.92 4.25
CA THR A 111 0.58 3.46 4.24
C THR A 111 -0.38 3.03 5.35
N MET A 112 -0.22 3.55 6.57
CA MET A 112 -1.16 3.28 7.67
C MET A 112 -2.59 3.68 7.30
N THR A 113 -2.75 4.83 6.68
CA THR A 113 -4.06 5.35 6.26
C THR A 113 -4.71 4.45 5.22
N VAL A 114 -3.95 4.05 4.21
CA VAL A 114 -4.43 3.14 3.15
C VAL A 114 -4.83 1.80 3.75
N LEU A 115 -3.98 1.20 4.57
CA LEU A 115 -4.25 -0.11 5.18
C LEU A 115 -5.49 -0.08 6.06
N HIS A 116 -5.63 0.92 6.90
CA HIS A 116 -6.72 0.98 7.86
C HIS A 116 -8.04 1.44 7.24
N TYR A 117 -8.05 2.58 6.55
CA TYR A 117 -9.28 3.19 6.04
C TYR A 117 -9.73 2.63 4.69
N MET A 118 -8.82 2.31 3.80
CA MET A 118 -9.17 1.82 2.47
C MET A 118 -9.26 0.30 2.42
N GLU A 119 -8.33 -0.39 3.07
CA GLU A 119 -8.25 -1.86 3.01
C GLU A 119 -8.93 -2.55 4.19
N GLY A 120 -9.35 -1.80 5.19
CA GLY A 120 -10.15 -2.34 6.30
C GLY A 120 -9.38 -3.16 7.32
N TYR A 121 -8.05 -3.05 7.35
CA TYR A 121 -7.27 -3.69 8.40
C TYR A 121 -7.48 -2.98 9.74
N ASP A 122 -7.66 -3.74 10.81
CA ASP A 122 -7.69 -3.15 12.14
C ASP A 122 -6.28 -2.70 12.58
N VAL A 123 -6.21 -1.94 13.67
CA VAL A 123 -4.95 -1.33 14.12
C VAL A 123 -3.88 -2.37 14.44
N ARG A 124 -4.29 -3.52 14.97
CA ARG A 124 -3.36 -4.61 15.30
C ARG A 124 -2.80 -5.25 14.06
N GLU A 125 -3.64 -5.47 13.06
CA GLU A 125 -3.21 -6.00 11.76
C GLU A 125 -2.25 -5.03 11.06
N VAL A 126 -2.56 -3.73 11.07
CA VAL A 126 -1.66 -2.70 10.52
C VAL A 126 -0.31 -2.75 11.22
N ALA A 127 -0.30 -2.87 12.55
CA ALA A 127 0.94 -2.97 13.33
C ALA A 127 1.77 -4.19 12.91
N ARG A 128 1.13 -5.34 12.71
CA ARG A 128 1.81 -6.57 12.24
C ARG A 128 2.36 -6.40 10.84
N ILE A 129 1.58 -5.83 9.94
CA ILE A 129 1.99 -5.61 8.54
C ILE A 129 3.21 -4.69 8.49
N MET A 130 3.21 -3.63 9.28
CA MET A 130 4.27 -2.62 9.25
C MET A 130 5.42 -2.90 10.23
N GLY A 131 5.34 -3.97 11.00
CA GLY A 131 6.38 -4.33 11.96
C GLY A 131 6.55 -3.31 13.08
N THR A 132 5.46 -2.81 13.61
CA THR A 132 5.44 -1.77 14.65
C THR A 132 4.44 -2.11 15.74
N THR A 133 4.19 -1.18 16.66
CA THR A 133 3.26 -1.36 17.76
C THR A 133 1.89 -0.76 17.45
N LYS A 134 0.87 -1.24 18.14
CA LYS A 134 -0.48 -0.67 18.06
C LYS A 134 -0.48 0.82 18.42
N SER A 135 0.27 1.19 19.46
CA SER A 135 0.38 2.59 19.88
C SER A 135 0.97 3.49 18.81
N ALA A 136 2.00 3.00 18.10
CA ALA A 136 2.63 3.72 17.00
C ALA A 136 1.65 3.90 15.83
N VAL A 137 0.83 2.87 15.53
CA VAL A 137 -0.18 2.96 14.48
C VAL A 137 -1.24 3.99 14.87
N CYS A 138 -1.77 3.95 16.08
CA CYS A 138 -2.76 4.91 16.55
C CYS A 138 -2.24 6.35 16.47
N ALA A 139 -0.99 6.57 16.89
CA ALA A 139 -0.36 7.89 16.83
C ALA A 139 -0.17 8.35 15.37
N GLY A 140 0.28 7.43 14.49
CA GLY A 140 0.46 7.71 13.06
C GLY A 140 -0.85 8.06 12.37
N LEU A 141 -1.92 7.31 12.64
CA LEU A 141 -3.25 7.58 12.10
C LEU A 141 -3.80 8.92 12.59
N SER A 142 -3.58 9.25 13.87
CA SER A 142 -4.00 10.54 14.44
C SER A 142 -3.31 11.71 13.73
N ARG A 143 -2.00 11.61 13.53
CA ARG A 143 -1.22 12.62 12.80
C ARG A 143 -1.66 12.72 11.33
N ALA A 144 -1.91 11.58 10.70
CA ALA A 144 -2.40 11.56 9.31
C ALA A 144 -3.73 12.28 9.19
N ARG A 145 -4.68 12.02 10.09
CA ARG A 145 -5.97 12.70 10.09
C ARG A 145 -5.81 14.21 10.25
N ALA A 146 -4.96 14.64 11.16
CA ALA A 146 -4.70 16.07 11.38
C ALA A 146 -4.13 16.74 10.12
N ARG A 147 -3.18 16.08 9.44
CA ARG A 147 -2.59 16.60 8.21
C ARG A 147 -3.60 16.64 7.05
N LEU A 148 -4.45 15.61 6.94
CA LEU A 148 -5.50 15.55 5.92
C LEU A 148 -6.53 16.67 6.12
N ARG A 149 -6.95 16.91 7.36
CA ARG A 149 -7.86 18.02 7.68
C ARG A 149 -7.24 19.37 7.32
N ALA A 150 -5.96 19.56 7.63
CA ALA A 150 -5.26 20.80 7.31
C ALA A 150 -5.15 21.02 5.80
N SER A 151 -4.92 19.94 5.02
CA SER A 151 -4.78 20.00 3.57
C SER A 151 -6.11 20.17 2.84
N MET A 152 -7.16 19.50 3.31
CA MET A 152 -8.46 19.46 2.64
C MET A 152 -9.46 20.45 3.21
N GLY A 153 -9.16 21.03 4.38
CA GLY A 153 -10.03 22.00 5.01
C GLY A 153 -11.43 21.46 5.28
N GLU A 154 -12.45 22.28 5.00
CA GLU A 154 -13.86 21.94 5.25
C GLU A 154 -14.40 20.80 4.38
N GLU A 155 -13.67 20.38 3.35
CA GLU A 155 -14.11 19.32 2.44
C GLU A 155 -14.22 17.95 3.10
N LEU A 156 -13.65 17.79 4.30
CA LEU A 156 -13.70 16.52 5.05
C LEU A 156 -14.81 16.48 6.12
N GLU A 157 -15.53 17.56 6.30
CA GLU A 157 -16.64 17.61 7.26
C GLU A 157 -17.93 17.10 6.65
#